data_3bd38425ceafee1401ac92c4e56330cc
#
_entry.id   3bd38425ceafee1401ac92c4e56330cc
#
_cell.length_a   1.000
_cell.length_b   1.000
_cell.length_c   1.000
_cell.angle_alpha   90.00
_cell.angle_beta   90.00
_cell.angle_gamma   90.00
#
_symmetry.space_group_name_H-M   'P 1'
#
loop_
_entity.id
_entity.type
_entity.pdbx_description
1 polymer ?
#
loop_
_entity_poly.entity_id
_entity_poly.type
_entity_poly.pdbx_seq_one_letter_code
_entity_poly.pdbx_strand_id
1 'polypeptide(L)'
;MARAHFTLQGKGGVGKSLVSALIAQHRQENHVPLICVDTDPVNATFSGYTAFSVKRIELLKENTIDEREFDRLMELIAENRDAEVVIDNGASSFIPLSSYLVENEAIDMLQALGHSVVIHPVVTGGQSLLDTLSGFDALASQFPASAEMVVWLNHYFGPIEKEGKTFEKMKVFQDHQGRVKGIVTIDRYNQATFGEDVQQMLEDRMTFNQAIESEHFKLMSKHRLKIMKKSLFEQMDRVLGVPEKEKPIAAKPATAKPAAKAATATAEAAKKRKKPSSASKT
;
A
#
# COMPACT_ATOMS: atom_id res chain seq x y z
N MET A 1 7.61 3.23 12.41
CA MET A 1 8.54 2.90 11.31
C MET A 1 7.71 2.73 10.04
N ALA A 2 7.91 3.57 9.06
CA ALA A 2 7.22 3.47 7.78
C ALA A 2 7.69 2.23 7.01
N ARG A 3 6.83 1.66 6.17
CA ARG A 3 7.14 0.48 5.36
C ARG A 3 7.02 0.81 3.88
N ALA A 4 7.94 0.28 3.09
CA ALA A 4 7.83 0.26 1.64
C ALA A 4 7.49 -1.17 1.18
N HIS A 5 6.32 -1.33 0.59
CA HIS A 5 5.78 -2.61 0.11
C HIS A 5 5.98 -2.71 -1.39
N PHE A 6 6.83 -3.62 -1.85
CA PHE A 6 7.06 -3.86 -3.27
C PHE A 6 6.40 -5.15 -3.72
N THR A 7 5.41 -5.07 -4.60
CA THR A 7 4.80 -6.26 -5.21
C THR A 7 5.59 -6.63 -6.46
N LEU A 8 6.38 -7.69 -6.39
CA LEU A 8 7.36 -8.07 -7.41
C LEU A 8 7.09 -9.47 -7.96
N GLN A 9 7.01 -9.59 -9.27
CA GLN A 9 6.98 -10.85 -10.01
C GLN A 9 7.17 -10.59 -11.52
N GLY A 10 8.07 -11.34 -12.15
CA GLY A 10 8.37 -11.22 -13.57
C GLY A 10 7.26 -11.75 -14.49
N LYS A 11 6.37 -12.60 -14.00
CA LYS A 11 5.24 -13.11 -14.78
C LYS A 11 4.10 -12.11 -14.80
N GLY A 12 3.58 -11.78 -15.99
CA GLY A 12 2.39 -10.98 -16.17
C GLY A 12 1.10 -11.73 -15.82
N GLY A 13 0.05 -11.00 -15.39
CA GLY A 13 -1.29 -11.56 -15.16
C GLY A 13 -1.45 -12.44 -13.91
N VAL A 14 -0.47 -12.48 -13.00
CA VAL A 14 -0.51 -13.35 -11.80
C VAL A 14 -1.19 -12.73 -10.58
N GLY A 15 -1.63 -11.46 -10.68
CA GLY A 15 -2.35 -10.77 -9.63
C GLY A 15 -1.52 -9.77 -8.80
N LYS A 16 -0.42 -9.24 -9.35
CA LYS A 16 0.38 -8.20 -8.64
C LYS A 16 -0.45 -7.01 -8.22
N SER A 17 -1.14 -6.38 -9.16
CA SER A 17 -1.98 -5.21 -8.87
C SER A 17 -3.14 -5.52 -7.91
N LEU A 18 -3.66 -6.75 -7.91
CA LEU A 18 -4.61 -7.20 -6.91
C LEU A 18 -3.96 -7.21 -5.52
N VAL A 19 -2.76 -7.78 -5.39
CA VAL A 19 -2.02 -7.81 -4.12
C VAL A 19 -1.73 -6.40 -3.62
N SER A 20 -1.26 -5.51 -4.50
CA SER A 20 -1.03 -4.10 -4.16
C SER A 20 -2.31 -3.42 -3.68
N ALA A 21 -3.44 -3.65 -4.36
CA ALA A 21 -4.74 -3.13 -3.95
C ALA A 21 -5.24 -3.71 -2.62
N LEU A 22 -4.99 -5.00 -2.33
CA LEU A 22 -5.33 -5.63 -1.06
C LEU A 22 -4.52 -5.04 0.10
N ILE A 23 -3.22 -4.85 -0.08
CA ILE A 23 -2.34 -4.21 0.91
C ILE A 23 -2.82 -2.78 1.18
N ALA A 24 -3.09 -2.00 0.12
CA ALA A 24 -3.56 -0.63 0.25
C ALA A 24 -4.91 -0.55 1.01
N GLN A 25 -5.88 -1.42 0.69
CA GLN A 25 -7.15 -1.49 1.41
C GLN A 25 -6.96 -1.82 2.89
N HIS A 26 -6.14 -2.82 3.18
CA HIS A 26 -5.87 -3.24 4.55
C HIS A 26 -5.23 -2.11 5.37
N ARG A 27 -4.26 -1.39 4.80
CA ARG A 27 -3.60 -0.27 5.47
C ARG A 27 -4.52 0.92 5.64
N GLN A 28 -5.33 1.23 4.64
CA GLN A 28 -6.33 2.30 4.71
C GLN A 28 -7.37 2.04 5.81
N GLU A 29 -7.86 0.80 5.96
CA GLU A 29 -8.80 0.44 7.04
C GLU A 29 -8.17 0.50 8.43
N ASN A 30 -6.89 0.27 8.53
CA ASN A 30 -6.13 0.43 9.75
C ASN A 30 -5.66 1.88 10.00
N HIS A 31 -6.16 2.84 9.20
CA HIS A 31 -5.85 4.27 9.31
C HIS A 31 -4.35 4.61 9.23
N VAL A 32 -3.59 3.78 8.51
CA VAL A 32 -2.17 4.04 8.25
C VAL A 32 -2.06 5.13 7.19
N PRO A 33 -1.25 6.18 7.40
CA PRO A 33 -0.91 7.10 6.33
C PRO A 33 -0.31 6.32 5.16
N LEU A 34 -0.86 6.47 3.96
CA LEU A 34 -0.58 5.62 2.83
C LEU A 34 -0.31 6.41 1.55
N ILE A 35 0.73 6.00 0.84
CA ILE A 35 1.04 6.45 -0.51
C ILE A 35 1.02 5.23 -1.42
N CYS A 36 0.22 5.30 -2.47
CA CYS A 36 0.16 4.25 -3.49
C CYS A 36 0.90 4.72 -4.74
N VAL A 37 1.73 3.84 -5.30
CA VAL A 37 2.55 4.12 -6.48
C VAL A 37 2.37 3.00 -7.51
N ASP A 38 2.10 3.38 -8.76
CA ASP A 38 2.02 2.48 -9.89
C ASP A 38 3.25 2.73 -10.80
N THR A 39 4.05 1.70 -10.97
CA THR A 39 5.25 1.71 -11.81
C THR A 39 5.14 0.74 -12.99
N ASP A 40 3.94 0.19 -13.28
CA ASP A 40 3.75 -0.65 -14.47
C ASP A 40 3.75 0.23 -15.72
N PRO A 41 4.76 0.11 -16.58
CA PRO A 41 4.85 0.95 -17.78
C PRO A 41 3.83 0.58 -18.86
N VAL A 42 3.21 -0.60 -18.76
CA VAL A 42 2.30 -1.13 -19.79
C VAL A 42 0.85 -1.05 -19.33
N ASN A 43 0.57 -1.53 -18.11
CA ASN A 43 -0.79 -1.67 -17.60
C ASN A 43 -0.96 -0.89 -16.28
N ALA A 44 -1.46 0.31 -16.36
CA ALA A 44 -1.74 1.13 -15.17
C ALA A 44 -2.98 0.62 -14.41
N THR A 45 -2.96 -0.66 -13.99
CA THR A 45 -4.12 -1.30 -13.34
C THR A 45 -4.36 -0.74 -11.96
N PHE A 46 -3.31 -0.55 -11.18
CA PHE A 46 -3.40 -0.03 -9.82
C PHE A 46 -3.84 1.43 -9.81
N SER A 47 -3.37 2.23 -10.77
CA SER A 47 -3.78 3.63 -10.96
C SER A 47 -5.28 3.80 -11.22
N GLY A 48 -5.96 2.76 -11.64
CA GLY A 48 -7.40 2.80 -11.87
C GLY A 48 -8.27 2.71 -10.62
N TYR A 49 -7.72 2.37 -9.46
CA TYR A 49 -8.46 2.34 -8.20
C TYR A 49 -8.69 3.75 -7.66
N THR A 50 -9.88 4.29 -7.81
CA THR A 50 -10.24 5.64 -7.37
C THR A 50 -10.23 5.82 -5.84
N ALA A 51 -10.28 4.72 -5.09
CA ALA A 51 -10.20 4.72 -3.63
C ALA A 51 -8.82 5.14 -3.10
N PHE A 52 -7.80 5.06 -3.94
CA PHE A 52 -6.42 5.39 -3.62
C PHE A 52 -5.96 6.53 -4.52
N SER A 53 -5.34 7.54 -3.98
CA SER A 53 -4.70 8.59 -4.78
C SER A 53 -3.37 8.06 -5.33
N VAL A 54 -3.44 7.11 -6.29
CA VAL A 54 -2.26 6.42 -6.82
C VAL A 54 -1.42 7.40 -7.64
N LYS A 55 -0.15 7.52 -7.28
CA LYS A 55 0.84 8.26 -8.05
C LYS A 55 1.42 7.33 -9.12
N ARG A 56 1.46 7.78 -10.35
CA ARG A 56 2.12 7.05 -11.42
C ARG A 56 3.54 7.55 -11.63
N ILE A 57 4.50 6.64 -11.68
CA ILE A 57 5.87 6.93 -12.10
C ILE A 57 6.08 6.31 -13.48
N GLU A 58 6.26 7.17 -14.48
CA GLU A 58 6.48 6.73 -15.86
C GLU A 58 7.94 6.26 -16.00
N LEU A 59 8.10 4.96 -16.16
CA LEU A 59 9.44 4.35 -16.27
C LEU A 59 9.98 4.33 -17.70
N LEU A 60 9.14 4.61 -18.71
CA LEU A 60 9.54 4.52 -20.10
C LEU A 60 10.03 5.87 -20.64
N LYS A 61 11.20 5.83 -21.26
CA LYS A 61 11.72 6.88 -22.10
C LYS A 61 12.13 6.27 -23.44
N GLU A 62 11.60 6.80 -24.54
CA GLU A 62 11.87 6.29 -25.90
C GLU A 62 11.66 4.76 -26.02
N ASN A 63 10.58 4.24 -25.40
CA ASN A 63 10.21 2.82 -25.34
C ASN A 63 11.20 1.89 -24.57
N THR A 64 12.15 2.44 -23.86
CA THR A 64 13.04 1.71 -22.96
C THR A 64 12.85 2.15 -21.52
N ILE A 65 13.16 1.26 -20.56
CA ILE A 65 13.09 1.62 -19.16
C ILE A 65 14.27 2.55 -18.85
N ASP A 66 13.95 3.74 -18.33
CA ASP A 66 14.93 4.66 -17.79
C ASP A 66 15.11 4.36 -16.28
N GLU A 67 16.23 3.73 -15.94
CA GLU A 67 16.52 3.35 -14.55
C GLU A 67 16.65 4.54 -13.61
N ARG A 68 16.89 5.75 -14.12
CA ARG A 68 16.88 6.96 -13.31
C ARG A 68 15.51 7.34 -12.77
N GLU A 69 14.44 6.83 -13.39
CA GLU A 69 13.09 7.02 -12.84
C GLU A 69 12.88 6.21 -11.55
N PHE A 70 13.73 5.20 -11.29
CA PHE A 70 13.75 4.53 -9.99
C PHE A 70 14.35 5.40 -8.88
N ASP A 71 15.23 6.35 -9.19
CA ASP A 71 15.72 7.35 -8.23
C ASP A 71 14.52 8.12 -7.64
N ARG A 72 13.58 8.53 -8.50
CA ARG A 72 12.35 9.23 -8.07
C ARG A 72 11.48 8.40 -7.13
N LEU A 73 11.43 7.07 -7.35
CA LEU A 73 10.72 6.16 -6.46
C LEU A 73 11.42 6.10 -5.09
N MET A 74 12.75 6.01 -5.08
CA MET A 74 13.52 5.99 -3.84
C MET A 74 13.41 7.31 -3.07
N GLU A 75 13.49 8.44 -3.77
CA GLU A 75 13.28 9.78 -3.19
C GLU A 75 11.87 9.90 -2.58
N LEU A 76 10.84 9.45 -3.31
CA LEU A 76 9.46 9.47 -2.80
C LEU A 76 9.33 8.67 -1.51
N ILE A 77 9.95 7.48 -1.42
CA ILE A 77 9.92 6.67 -0.20
C ILE A 77 10.69 7.39 0.92
N ALA A 78 11.91 7.86 0.64
CA ALA A 78 12.78 8.48 1.61
C ALA A 78 12.21 9.77 2.25
N GLU A 79 11.45 10.54 1.48
CA GLU A 79 10.80 11.78 1.93
C GLU A 79 9.56 11.52 2.80
N ASN A 80 8.94 10.34 2.73
CA ASN A 80 7.67 10.07 3.39
C ASN A 80 7.83 9.07 4.55
N ARG A 81 8.53 9.52 5.61
CA ARG A 81 8.89 8.68 6.76
C ARG A 81 7.72 8.28 7.65
N ASP A 82 6.61 8.99 7.57
CA ASP A 82 5.41 8.77 8.40
C ASP A 82 4.29 8.02 7.67
N ALA A 83 4.52 7.67 6.39
CA ALA A 83 3.55 6.97 5.56
C ALA A 83 4.12 5.63 5.06
N GLU A 84 3.28 4.59 5.01
CA GLU A 84 3.61 3.37 4.28
C GLU A 84 3.44 3.61 2.77
N VAL A 85 4.34 3.05 1.98
CA VAL A 85 4.32 3.20 0.51
C VAL A 85 4.03 1.84 -0.11
N VAL A 86 2.97 1.72 -0.90
CA VAL A 86 2.62 0.50 -1.64
C VAL A 86 2.93 0.69 -3.12
N ILE A 87 3.83 -0.12 -3.63
CA ILE A 87 4.34 -0.04 -5.00
C ILE A 87 3.86 -1.25 -5.80
N ASP A 88 3.08 -0.97 -6.84
CA ASP A 88 2.71 -1.97 -7.85
C ASP A 88 3.69 -1.91 -9.01
N ASN A 89 4.38 -3.02 -9.27
CA ASN A 89 5.39 -3.09 -10.32
C ASN A 89 4.94 -3.97 -11.49
N GLY A 90 5.19 -3.49 -12.71
CA GLY A 90 4.91 -4.25 -13.92
C GLY A 90 5.82 -5.47 -14.10
N ALA A 91 5.38 -6.45 -14.90
CA ALA A 91 6.21 -7.61 -15.21
C ALA A 91 7.46 -7.22 -16.02
N SER A 92 7.35 -6.25 -16.91
CA SER A 92 8.45 -5.78 -17.76
C SER A 92 9.52 -5.02 -16.98
N SER A 93 9.14 -4.34 -15.89
CA SER A 93 10.06 -3.62 -15.01
C SER A 93 10.59 -4.47 -13.84
N PHE A 94 10.21 -5.76 -13.75
CA PHE A 94 10.64 -6.65 -12.67
C PHE A 94 12.17 -6.80 -12.62
N ILE A 95 12.81 -7.19 -13.72
CA ILE A 95 14.26 -7.38 -13.77
C ILE A 95 14.99 -6.05 -13.58
N PRO A 96 14.70 -4.97 -14.33
CA PRO A 96 15.36 -3.68 -14.13
C PRO A 96 15.26 -3.14 -12.70
N LEU A 97 14.07 -3.16 -12.10
CA LEU A 97 13.92 -2.68 -10.74
C LEU A 97 14.64 -3.57 -9.73
N SER A 98 14.59 -4.90 -9.89
CA SER A 98 15.29 -5.83 -8.99
C SER A 98 16.80 -5.62 -9.06
N SER A 99 17.38 -5.49 -10.26
CA SER A 99 18.80 -5.19 -10.45
C SER A 99 19.17 -3.85 -9.83
N TYR A 100 18.37 -2.81 -10.10
CA TYR A 100 18.58 -1.48 -9.52
C TYR A 100 18.60 -1.50 -7.99
N LEU A 101 17.64 -2.19 -7.35
CA LEU A 101 17.55 -2.28 -5.89
C LEU A 101 18.75 -2.99 -5.26
N VAL A 102 19.30 -3.99 -5.95
CA VAL A 102 20.48 -4.74 -5.49
C VAL A 102 21.78 -4.00 -5.77
N GLU A 103 21.99 -3.52 -6.99
CA GLU A 103 23.23 -2.88 -7.42
C GLU A 103 23.52 -1.55 -6.71
N ASN A 104 22.45 -0.81 -6.38
CA ASN A 104 22.56 0.46 -5.66
C ASN A 104 22.40 0.32 -4.14
N GLU A 105 22.34 -0.91 -3.59
CA GLU A 105 22.10 -1.17 -2.17
C GLU A 105 20.89 -0.36 -1.63
N ALA A 106 19.89 -0.15 -2.48
CA ALA A 106 18.77 0.76 -2.21
C ALA A 106 17.93 0.32 -1.01
N ILE A 107 17.82 -0.98 -0.76
CA ILE A 107 17.10 -1.53 0.40
C ILE A 107 17.81 -1.14 1.70
N ASP A 108 19.13 -1.30 1.77
CA ASP A 108 19.92 -0.97 2.95
C ASP A 108 19.95 0.55 3.18
N MET A 109 20.00 1.34 2.11
CA MET A 109 19.86 2.80 2.17
C MET A 109 18.50 3.19 2.77
N LEU A 110 17.38 2.63 2.31
CA LEU A 110 16.06 2.92 2.85
C LEU A 110 15.95 2.53 4.33
N GLN A 111 16.57 1.43 4.73
CA GLN A 111 16.60 1.01 6.13
C GLN A 111 17.43 1.96 7.00
N ALA A 112 18.57 2.42 6.51
CA ALA A 112 19.36 3.43 7.20
C ALA A 112 18.59 4.75 7.41
N LEU A 113 17.63 5.05 6.53
CA LEU A 113 16.70 6.18 6.66
C LEU A 113 15.51 5.90 7.58
N GLY A 114 15.39 4.68 8.14
CA GLY A 114 14.33 4.31 9.08
C GLY A 114 13.11 3.67 8.45
N HIS A 115 13.15 3.27 7.16
CA HIS A 115 12.10 2.51 6.51
C HIS A 115 12.34 1.00 6.66
N SER A 116 11.30 0.19 6.80
CA SER A 116 11.38 -1.26 6.56
C SER A 116 10.90 -1.57 5.15
N VAL A 117 11.59 -2.49 4.48
CA VAL A 117 11.23 -2.92 3.12
C VAL A 117 10.60 -4.29 3.17
N VAL A 118 9.42 -4.42 2.58
CA VAL A 118 8.67 -5.69 2.48
C VAL A 118 8.47 -6.03 1.02
N ILE A 119 8.98 -7.17 0.62
CA ILE A 119 8.82 -7.71 -0.72
C ILE A 119 7.65 -8.68 -0.73
N HIS A 120 6.78 -8.54 -1.73
CA HIS A 120 5.59 -9.35 -1.91
C HIS A 120 5.69 -10.18 -3.21
N PRO A 121 6.37 -11.34 -3.20
CA PRO A 121 6.36 -12.27 -4.31
C PRO A 121 4.97 -12.87 -4.47
N VAL A 122 4.50 -12.99 -5.72
CA VAL A 122 3.22 -13.65 -6.03
C VAL A 122 3.51 -14.99 -6.70
N VAL A 123 3.05 -16.08 -6.08
CA VAL A 123 3.12 -17.43 -6.63
C VAL A 123 1.71 -17.87 -7.02
N THR A 124 1.56 -18.45 -8.21
CA THR A 124 0.25 -18.90 -8.69
C THR A 124 0.33 -20.31 -9.29
N GLY A 125 -0.79 -21.01 -9.31
CA GLY A 125 -0.92 -22.32 -9.91
C GLY A 125 -1.05 -22.30 -11.43
N GLY A 126 -1.33 -23.46 -12.02
CA GLY A 126 -1.54 -23.63 -13.45
C GLY A 126 -0.26 -23.43 -14.27
N GLN A 127 -0.40 -22.86 -15.46
CA GLN A 127 0.71 -22.72 -16.42
C GLN A 127 1.84 -21.82 -15.93
N SER A 128 1.55 -20.87 -15.04
CA SER A 128 2.51 -19.91 -14.52
C SER A 128 3.23 -20.36 -13.24
N LEU A 129 2.97 -21.58 -12.76
CA LEU A 129 3.55 -22.06 -11.51
C LEU A 129 5.08 -22.02 -11.52
N LEU A 130 5.72 -22.59 -12.54
CA LEU A 130 7.18 -22.63 -12.60
C LEU A 130 7.82 -21.25 -12.74
N ASP A 131 7.23 -20.39 -13.57
CA ASP A 131 7.72 -19.02 -13.75
C ASP A 131 7.63 -18.23 -12.42
N THR A 132 6.53 -18.41 -11.67
CA THR A 132 6.34 -17.71 -10.41
C THR A 132 7.19 -18.28 -9.27
N LEU A 133 7.45 -19.58 -9.26
CA LEU A 133 8.42 -20.19 -8.33
C LEU A 133 9.85 -19.71 -8.63
N SER A 134 10.24 -19.61 -9.89
CA SER A 134 11.56 -19.06 -10.27
C SER A 134 11.69 -17.58 -9.90
N GLY A 135 10.61 -16.80 -10.03
CA GLY A 135 10.60 -15.41 -9.58
C GLY A 135 10.77 -15.28 -8.07
N PHE A 136 10.10 -16.14 -7.29
CA PHE A 136 10.28 -16.20 -5.84
C PHE A 136 11.72 -16.57 -5.46
N ASP A 137 12.28 -17.61 -6.10
CA ASP A 137 13.66 -18.06 -5.87
C ASP A 137 14.68 -16.95 -6.15
N ALA A 138 14.53 -16.25 -7.26
CA ALA A 138 15.38 -15.12 -7.63
C ALA A 138 15.34 -14.00 -6.58
N LEU A 139 14.14 -13.59 -6.15
CA LEU A 139 13.97 -12.55 -5.12
C LEU A 139 14.59 -12.99 -3.77
N ALA A 140 14.35 -14.24 -3.36
CA ALA A 140 14.82 -14.75 -2.08
C ALA A 140 16.35 -14.92 -2.05
N SER A 141 16.96 -15.21 -3.21
CA SER A 141 18.43 -15.39 -3.35
C SER A 141 19.18 -14.07 -3.50
N GLN A 142 18.60 -13.09 -4.21
CA GLN A 142 19.34 -11.88 -4.62
C GLN A 142 19.18 -10.73 -3.63
N PHE A 143 18.03 -10.63 -2.96
CA PHE A 143 17.75 -9.49 -2.08
C PHE A 143 18.41 -9.67 -0.71
N PRO A 144 18.86 -8.57 -0.06
CA PRO A 144 19.50 -8.63 1.24
C PRO A 144 18.57 -9.21 2.31
N ALA A 145 19.14 -9.84 3.34
CA ALA A 145 18.36 -10.45 4.43
C ALA A 145 17.55 -9.43 5.23
N SER A 146 17.89 -8.17 5.11
CA SER A 146 17.21 -7.04 5.71
C SER A 146 15.81 -6.77 5.11
N ALA A 147 15.57 -7.18 3.84
CA ALA A 147 14.24 -7.12 3.24
C ALA A 147 13.34 -8.24 3.78
N GLU A 148 12.22 -7.90 4.38
CA GLU A 148 11.19 -8.86 4.78
C GLU A 148 10.49 -9.44 3.54
N MET A 149 10.11 -10.72 3.57
CA MET A 149 9.31 -11.33 2.48
C MET A 149 7.97 -11.82 2.99
N VAL A 150 6.90 -11.43 2.29
CA VAL A 150 5.54 -11.93 2.49
C VAL A 150 5.06 -12.55 1.19
N VAL A 151 5.00 -13.88 1.14
CA VAL A 151 4.62 -14.61 -0.08
C VAL A 151 3.11 -14.63 -0.23
N TRP A 152 2.63 -14.32 -1.44
CA TRP A 152 1.22 -14.43 -1.79
C TRP A 152 0.98 -15.66 -2.64
N LEU A 153 0.14 -16.58 -2.13
CA LEU A 153 -0.30 -17.76 -2.87
C LEU A 153 -1.65 -17.45 -3.53
N ASN A 154 -1.64 -17.23 -4.83
CA ASN A 154 -2.85 -16.94 -5.58
C ASN A 154 -3.38 -18.19 -6.28
N HIS A 155 -4.39 -18.82 -5.70
CA HIS A 155 -5.02 -20.05 -6.21
C HIS A 155 -6.07 -19.81 -7.32
N TYR A 156 -6.22 -18.59 -7.80
CA TYR A 156 -7.20 -18.28 -8.85
C TYR A 156 -7.04 -19.17 -10.09
N PHE A 157 -5.81 -19.40 -10.53
CA PHE A 157 -5.50 -20.20 -11.72
C PHE A 157 -5.37 -21.71 -11.46
N GLY A 158 -5.60 -22.14 -10.24
CA GLY A 158 -5.54 -23.53 -9.84
C GLY A 158 -4.72 -23.79 -8.60
N PRO A 159 -4.57 -25.07 -8.20
CA PRO A 159 -3.77 -25.43 -7.05
C PRO A 159 -2.29 -25.11 -7.29
N ILE A 160 -1.63 -24.61 -6.24
CA ILE A 160 -0.18 -24.42 -6.22
C ILE A 160 0.44 -25.71 -5.71
N GLU A 161 0.58 -26.65 -6.62
CA GLU A 161 1.04 -28.00 -6.32
C GLU A 161 1.90 -28.54 -7.47
N LYS A 162 2.95 -29.24 -7.14
CA LYS A 162 3.82 -29.91 -8.08
C LYS A 162 4.22 -31.28 -7.51
N GLU A 163 4.01 -32.36 -8.28
CA GLU A 163 4.38 -33.73 -7.88
C GLU A 163 3.81 -34.12 -6.51
N GLY A 164 2.55 -33.74 -6.23
CA GLY A 164 1.89 -34.01 -4.96
C GLY A 164 2.41 -33.17 -3.77
N LYS A 165 3.21 -32.15 -4.00
CA LYS A 165 3.75 -31.27 -2.97
C LYS A 165 3.11 -29.89 -3.05
N THR A 166 2.56 -29.41 -1.93
CA THR A 166 2.15 -28.01 -1.78
C THR A 166 3.36 -27.09 -1.73
N PHE A 167 3.15 -25.78 -1.87
CA PHE A 167 4.23 -24.78 -1.89
C PHE A 167 5.22 -24.95 -0.73
N GLU A 168 4.73 -25.13 0.50
CA GLU A 168 5.55 -25.24 1.70
C GLU A 168 6.41 -26.54 1.72
N LYS A 169 6.02 -27.55 0.91
CA LYS A 169 6.77 -28.80 0.76
C LYS A 169 7.70 -28.79 -0.46
N MET A 170 7.65 -27.75 -1.28
CA MET A 170 8.55 -27.62 -2.42
C MET A 170 9.95 -27.22 -1.95
N LYS A 171 10.96 -27.75 -2.64
CA LYS A 171 12.38 -27.45 -2.30
C LYS A 171 12.65 -25.95 -2.31
N VAL A 172 12.13 -25.20 -3.28
CA VAL A 172 12.32 -23.75 -3.38
C VAL A 172 11.87 -23.00 -2.14
N PHE A 173 10.76 -23.40 -1.53
CA PHE A 173 10.32 -22.80 -0.26
C PHE A 173 11.23 -23.24 0.90
N GLN A 174 11.56 -24.53 0.99
CA GLN A 174 12.37 -25.06 2.06
C GLN A 174 13.77 -24.44 2.09
N ASP A 175 14.36 -24.19 0.92
CA ASP A 175 15.67 -23.54 0.80
C ASP A 175 15.62 -22.08 1.29
N HIS A 176 14.45 -21.41 1.20
CA HIS A 176 14.27 -20.00 1.52
C HIS A 176 13.30 -19.72 2.69
N GLN A 177 12.82 -20.75 3.40
CA GLN A 177 11.82 -20.55 4.46
C GLN A 177 12.24 -19.55 5.53
N GLY A 178 13.52 -19.46 5.86
CA GLY A 178 14.07 -18.50 6.82
C GLY A 178 13.99 -17.04 6.36
N ARG A 179 13.72 -16.78 5.06
CA ARG A 179 13.53 -15.46 4.48
C ARG A 179 12.06 -15.03 4.50
N VAL A 180 11.12 -15.98 4.64
CA VAL A 180 9.69 -15.74 4.55
C VAL A 180 9.13 -15.41 5.92
N LYS A 181 8.70 -14.17 6.09
CA LYS A 181 8.03 -13.68 7.31
C LYS A 181 6.64 -14.28 7.47
N GLY A 182 5.96 -14.54 6.37
CA GLY A 182 4.63 -15.14 6.35
C GLY A 182 4.06 -15.34 4.96
N ILE A 183 2.95 -16.03 4.93
CA ILE A 183 2.23 -16.36 3.69
C ILE A 183 0.81 -15.81 3.80
N VAL A 184 0.33 -15.20 2.72
CA VAL A 184 -1.08 -14.81 2.53
C VAL A 184 -1.64 -15.60 1.37
N THR A 185 -2.76 -16.28 1.58
CA THR A 185 -3.39 -17.13 0.57
C THR A 185 -4.67 -16.49 0.05
N ILE A 186 -4.73 -16.30 -1.26
CA ILE A 186 -5.96 -15.98 -1.99
C ILE A 186 -6.56 -17.31 -2.42
N ASP A 187 -7.57 -17.75 -1.68
CA ASP A 187 -8.19 -19.05 -1.89
C ASP A 187 -8.88 -19.16 -3.26
N ARG A 188 -8.99 -20.39 -3.74
CA ARG A 188 -9.81 -20.70 -4.89
C ARG A 188 -11.26 -20.87 -4.46
N TYR A 189 -12.06 -19.88 -4.74
CA TYR A 189 -13.50 -19.94 -4.52
C TYR A 189 -14.24 -20.56 -5.70
N ASN A 190 -15.52 -20.93 -5.47
CA ASN A 190 -16.40 -21.38 -6.54
C ASN A 190 -16.53 -20.28 -7.61
N GLN A 191 -16.15 -20.62 -8.86
CA GLN A 191 -16.07 -19.65 -9.96
C GLN A 191 -17.45 -19.06 -10.32
N ALA A 192 -18.51 -19.87 -10.27
CA ALA A 192 -19.88 -19.45 -10.63
C ALA A 192 -20.54 -18.54 -9.57
N THR A 193 -19.88 -18.26 -8.47
CA THR A 193 -20.40 -17.39 -7.40
C THR A 193 -19.36 -16.36 -6.95
N PHE A 194 -18.49 -16.73 -6.01
CA PHE A 194 -17.40 -15.85 -5.54
C PHE A 194 -16.50 -15.36 -6.68
N GLY A 195 -16.21 -16.25 -7.66
CA GLY A 195 -15.34 -15.90 -8.78
C GLY A 195 -15.94 -14.78 -9.62
N GLU A 196 -17.21 -14.86 -9.98
CA GLU A 196 -17.91 -13.81 -10.73
C GLU A 196 -17.99 -12.50 -9.96
N ASP A 197 -18.31 -12.56 -8.64
CA ASP A 197 -18.38 -11.35 -7.81
C ASP A 197 -17.03 -10.64 -7.70
N VAL A 198 -15.95 -11.42 -7.52
CA VAL A 198 -14.59 -10.88 -7.45
C VAL A 198 -14.14 -10.34 -8.79
N GLN A 199 -14.40 -11.09 -9.87
CA GLN A 199 -14.07 -10.66 -11.22
C GLN A 199 -14.73 -9.31 -11.53
N GLN A 200 -16.04 -9.17 -11.27
CA GLN A 200 -16.76 -7.91 -11.46
C GLN A 200 -16.17 -6.77 -10.63
N MET A 201 -15.87 -7.02 -9.34
CA MET A 201 -15.25 -6.04 -8.46
C MET A 201 -13.88 -5.57 -9.00
N LEU A 202 -13.07 -6.49 -9.55
CA LEU A 202 -11.75 -6.18 -10.12
C LEU A 202 -11.84 -5.45 -11.46
N GLU A 203 -12.79 -5.83 -12.32
CA GLU A 203 -13.06 -5.16 -13.60
C GLU A 203 -13.48 -3.71 -13.37
N ASP A 204 -14.32 -3.47 -12.36
CA ASP A 204 -14.78 -2.15 -11.97
C ASP A 204 -13.73 -1.39 -11.12
N ARG A 205 -12.59 -2.02 -10.81
CA ARG A 205 -11.52 -1.48 -9.95
C ARG A 205 -12.05 -0.94 -8.62
N MET A 206 -12.98 -1.65 -8.05
CA MET A 206 -13.55 -1.34 -6.74
C MET A 206 -12.77 -2.00 -5.62
N THR A 207 -12.69 -1.32 -4.48
CA THR A 207 -12.30 -1.95 -3.22
C THR A 207 -13.43 -2.82 -2.69
N PHE A 208 -13.14 -3.72 -1.75
CA PHE A 208 -14.19 -4.49 -1.07
C PHE A 208 -15.27 -3.60 -0.47
N ASN A 209 -14.87 -2.47 0.16
CA ASN A 209 -15.83 -1.55 0.76
C ASN A 209 -16.72 -0.91 -0.29
N GLN A 210 -16.13 -0.39 -1.36
CA GLN A 210 -16.90 0.19 -2.47
C GLN A 210 -17.88 -0.82 -3.07
N ALA A 211 -17.46 -2.07 -3.31
CA ALA A 211 -18.33 -3.11 -3.84
C ALA A 211 -19.46 -3.48 -2.85
N ILE A 212 -19.15 -3.58 -1.57
CA ILE A 212 -20.13 -3.89 -0.51
C ILE A 212 -21.15 -2.77 -0.35
N GLU A 213 -20.77 -1.51 -0.51
CA GLU A 213 -21.65 -0.34 -0.42
C GLU A 213 -22.42 -0.07 -1.71
N SER A 214 -21.86 -0.45 -2.85
CA SER A 214 -22.45 -0.23 -4.18
C SER A 214 -23.81 -0.91 -4.36
N GLU A 215 -24.76 -0.24 -4.99
CA GLU A 215 -26.04 -0.84 -5.40
C GLU A 215 -25.88 -1.88 -6.54
N HIS A 216 -24.75 -1.86 -7.22
CA HIS A 216 -24.43 -2.80 -8.31
C HIS A 216 -24.35 -4.26 -7.84
N PHE A 217 -23.89 -4.50 -6.62
CA PHE A 217 -23.79 -5.82 -6.03
C PHE A 217 -25.04 -6.17 -5.21
N LYS A 218 -25.61 -7.37 -5.46
CA LYS A 218 -26.76 -7.88 -4.73
C LYS A 218 -26.37 -8.42 -3.34
N LEU A 219 -27.36 -8.66 -2.49
CA LEU A 219 -27.18 -9.08 -1.10
C LEU A 219 -26.18 -10.24 -0.93
N MET A 220 -26.33 -11.31 -1.71
CA MET A 220 -25.46 -12.49 -1.58
C MET A 220 -24.05 -12.22 -2.12
N SER A 221 -23.89 -11.43 -3.17
CA SER A 221 -22.58 -11.00 -3.67
C SER A 221 -21.85 -10.18 -2.61
N LYS A 222 -22.51 -9.21 -2.00
CA LYS A 222 -21.96 -8.43 -0.88
C LYS A 222 -21.56 -9.31 0.30
N HIS A 223 -22.35 -10.31 0.63
CA HIS A 223 -22.05 -11.24 1.71
C HIS A 223 -20.79 -12.07 1.42
N ARG A 224 -20.66 -12.60 0.20
CA ARG A 224 -19.48 -13.36 -0.25
C ARG A 224 -18.20 -12.49 -0.24
N LEU A 225 -18.29 -11.25 -0.74
CA LEU A 225 -17.18 -10.32 -0.71
C LEU A 225 -16.75 -9.98 0.73
N LYS A 226 -17.69 -9.85 1.67
CA LYS A 226 -17.39 -9.68 3.11
C LYS A 226 -16.63 -10.88 3.69
N ILE A 227 -17.03 -12.11 3.34
CA ILE A 227 -16.34 -13.34 3.79
C ILE A 227 -14.90 -13.35 3.28
N MET A 228 -14.73 -13.11 1.98
CA MET A 228 -13.39 -13.08 1.36
C MET A 228 -12.50 -11.99 1.96
N LYS A 229 -13.02 -10.77 2.07
CA LYS A 229 -12.32 -9.65 2.72
C LYS A 229 -11.85 -10.02 4.11
N LYS A 230 -12.76 -10.56 4.95
CA LYS A 230 -12.45 -10.96 6.33
C LYS A 230 -11.29 -11.96 6.36
N SER A 231 -11.37 -13.02 5.56
CA SER A 231 -10.33 -14.06 5.49
C SER A 231 -8.96 -13.48 5.11
N LEU A 232 -8.91 -12.62 4.09
CA LEU A 232 -7.67 -12.00 3.63
C LEU A 232 -7.10 -11.02 4.66
N PHE A 233 -7.94 -10.19 5.26
CA PHE A 233 -7.51 -9.19 6.23
C PHE A 233 -6.99 -9.83 7.52
N GLU A 234 -7.63 -10.89 8.01
CA GLU A 234 -7.14 -11.66 9.17
C GLU A 234 -5.76 -12.31 8.90
N GLN A 235 -5.49 -12.74 7.67
CA GLN A 235 -4.17 -13.23 7.28
C GLN A 235 -3.15 -12.07 7.27
N MET A 236 -3.51 -10.93 6.68
CA MET A 236 -2.64 -9.75 6.63
C MET A 236 -2.37 -9.18 8.03
N ASP A 237 -3.35 -9.18 8.94
CA ASP A 237 -3.16 -8.78 10.33
C ASP A 237 -2.05 -9.59 11.01
N ARG A 238 -2.03 -10.90 10.79
CA ARG A 238 -1.00 -11.80 11.35
C ARG A 238 0.40 -11.55 10.79
N VAL A 239 0.49 -11.23 9.49
CA VAL A 239 1.78 -11.16 8.79
C VAL A 239 2.34 -9.73 8.78
N LEU A 240 1.50 -8.75 8.50
CA LEU A 240 1.87 -7.35 8.40
C LEU A 240 1.71 -6.60 9.74
N GLY A 241 0.95 -7.17 10.68
CA GLY A 241 0.58 -6.55 11.93
C GLY A 241 -0.48 -5.47 11.75
N VAL A 242 -1.24 -5.24 12.80
CA VAL A 242 -2.15 -4.10 12.93
C VAL A 242 -1.36 -3.00 13.64
N PRO A 243 -1.31 -1.77 13.12
CA PRO A 243 -0.70 -0.67 13.84
C PRO A 243 -1.34 -0.50 15.22
N GLU A 244 -0.54 -0.33 16.26
CA GLU A 244 -1.08 0.04 17.57
C GLU A 244 -1.89 1.33 17.39
N LYS A 245 -3.17 1.27 17.72
CA LYS A 245 -4.00 2.49 17.76
C LYS A 245 -3.35 3.40 18.78
N GLU A 246 -2.78 4.52 18.36
CA GLU A 246 -2.39 5.57 19.27
C GLU A 246 -3.60 5.87 20.14
N LYS A 247 -3.48 5.63 21.46
CA LYS A 247 -4.48 6.08 22.42
C LYS A 247 -4.59 7.59 22.21
N PRO A 248 -5.80 8.13 22.03
CA PRO A 248 -5.95 9.57 21.88
C PRO A 248 -5.18 10.24 23.02
N ILE A 249 -4.20 11.08 22.67
CA ILE A 249 -3.46 11.88 23.62
C ILE A 249 -4.52 12.71 24.34
N ALA A 250 -4.78 12.38 25.61
CA ALA A 250 -5.70 13.13 26.43
C ALA A 250 -5.26 14.60 26.37
N ALA A 251 -6.10 15.45 25.80
CA ALA A 251 -5.85 16.87 25.71
C ALA A 251 -5.50 17.36 27.13
N LYS A 252 -4.28 17.86 27.31
CA LYS A 252 -3.90 18.53 28.57
C LYS A 252 -4.93 19.60 28.85
N PRO A 253 -5.51 19.67 30.05
CA PRO A 253 -6.45 20.74 30.39
C PRO A 253 -5.69 22.07 30.23
N ALA A 254 -6.29 22.98 29.48
CA ALA A 254 -5.80 24.34 29.34
C ALA A 254 -5.66 24.97 30.72
N THR A 255 -4.44 25.31 31.10
CA THR A 255 -4.17 26.05 32.33
C THR A 255 -4.88 27.39 32.26
N ALA A 256 -5.90 27.56 33.10
CA ALA A 256 -6.62 28.81 33.26
C ALA A 256 -5.65 29.92 33.67
N LYS A 257 -5.60 31.01 32.91
CA LYS A 257 -4.96 32.25 33.32
C LYS A 257 -5.63 32.80 34.57
N PRO A 258 -4.88 33.30 35.58
CA PRO A 258 -5.50 33.95 36.71
C PRO A 258 -6.07 35.31 36.32
N ALA A 259 -7.30 35.55 36.74
CA ALA A 259 -8.01 36.82 36.60
C ALA A 259 -7.27 37.94 37.33
N ALA A 260 -6.88 38.99 36.62
CA ALA A 260 -6.38 40.22 37.23
C ALA A 260 -7.52 41.01 37.83
N LYS A 261 -7.40 41.33 39.13
CA LYS A 261 -8.31 42.16 39.91
C LYS A 261 -8.40 43.57 39.33
N ALA A 262 -9.64 44.05 39.17
CA ALA A 262 -9.94 45.43 38.93
C ALA A 262 -9.60 46.30 40.16
N ALA A 263 -8.86 47.36 39.96
CA ALA A 263 -8.78 48.46 40.92
C ALA A 263 -9.44 49.71 40.32
N THR A 264 -10.45 50.12 40.99
CA THR A 264 -11.20 51.37 40.84
C THR A 264 -10.31 52.57 41.19
N ALA A 265 -10.29 53.58 40.34
CA ALA A 265 -10.07 54.96 40.77
C ALA A 265 -10.74 55.97 39.82
N THR A 266 -11.50 56.76 40.44
CA THR A 266 -12.42 57.86 40.13
C THR A 266 -11.83 59.05 39.42
N ALA A 267 -12.77 59.74 38.66
CA ALA A 267 -12.91 61.19 38.47
C ALA A 267 -11.82 61.87 37.61
N GLU A 268 -12.06 62.82 36.77
CA GLU A 268 -13.00 63.92 36.65
C GLU A 268 -12.66 64.72 35.36
N ALA A 269 -13.72 65.16 34.71
CA ALA A 269 -13.91 66.40 33.97
C ALA A 269 -12.85 66.95 32.95
N ALA A 270 -13.22 67.20 31.76
CA ALA A 270 -13.70 68.46 31.23
C ALA A 270 -13.67 68.54 29.69
N LYS A 271 -14.85 68.79 29.14
CA LYS A 271 -15.18 69.83 28.15
C LYS A 271 -14.10 70.42 27.22
N LYS A 272 -14.28 70.29 25.94
CA LYS A 272 -14.69 71.34 24.99
C LYS A 272 -14.37 71.03 23.53
N ARG A 273 -15.42 70.96 22.73
CA ARG A 273 -15.66 71.79 21.52
C ARG A 273 -14.57 71.78 20.41
N LYS A 274 -14.83 71.35 19.23
CA LYS A 274 -15.53 72.02 18.11
C LYS A 274 -15.36 71.18 16.83
N LYS A 275 -16.47 71.04 16.16
CA LYS A 275 -16.58 70.83 14.69
C LYS A 275 -16.32 72.22 14.00
N PRO A 276 -16.31 72.33 12.66
CA PRO A 276 -16.18 71.41 11.52
C PRO A 276 -15.36 72.02 10.38
N SER A 277 -15.41 71.45 9.22
CA SER A 277 -15.30 72.06 7.88
C SER A 277 -14.29 71.32 7.00
N SER A 278 -14.72 70.61 6.06
CA SER A 278 -15.16 70.85 4.68
C SER A 278 -14.03 70.77 3.63
N ALA A 279 -14.38 69.97 2.67
CA ALA A 279 -14.23 70.19 1.22
C ALA A 279 -12.82 70.06 0.63
N SER A 280 -12.69 69.17 -0.27
CA SER A 280 -13.00 69.21 -1.72
C SER A 280 -11.73 69.11 -2.59
N LYS A 281 -11.86 68.23 -3.56
CA LYS A 281 -11.25 68.27 -4.92
C LYS A 281 -9.72 68.30 -5.03
N THR A 282 -9.18 67.36 -5.66
CA THR A 282 -9.21 67.04 -7.12
C THR A 282 -8.89 65.59 -7.32
#